data_72f84015c10ed0e4c6e4a65c39bbf401
#
_entry.id   72f84015c10ed0e4c6e4a65c39bbf401
#
_cell.length_a   1.000
_cell.length_b   1.000
_cell.length_c   1.000
_cell.angle_alpha   90.00
_cell.angle_beta   90.00
_cell.angle_gamma   90.00
#
_symmetry.space_group_name_H-M   'P 1'
#
loop_
_entity.id
_entity.type
_entity.pdbx_description
1 polymer ?
#
loop_
_entity_poly.entity_id
_entity_poly.type
_entity_poly.pdbx_seq_one_letter_code
_entity_poly.pdbx_strand_id
1 'polypeptide(L)'
;GKRSDGTWDVMDANAASDADVWMAYALGEAGRLWNERRYRALSTLLAARILREETADLPGLGVSLLPAPKGFAQGDGRWRLNPSYMPLQVMEWLARTQPQPEWRALADSARQIIVGASPKGFAPDWTLYDAKQGFLQDTEGAEKGQGGYNAIRVYLWAGMMHPNARDRQVLLDALAPMARFVRDNGYPPETIDILSAKSNGAASSGFSAAMLPFLHATTETANLP
;
A
#
# COMPACT_ATOMS: atom_id res chain seq x y z
N GLY A 1 -22.93 4.17 -6.89
CA GLY A 1 -23.64 4.75 -5.73
C GLY A 1 -25.06 5.15 -6.08
N LYS A 2 -25.88 5.48 -5.07
CA LYS A 2 -27.26 5.94 -5.24
C LYS A 2 -27.28 7.47 -5.33
N ARG A 3 -27.84 8.01 -6.42
CA ARG A 3 -28.04 9.46 -6.61
C ARG A 3 -29.16 9.99 -5.72
N SER A 4 -29.23 11.32 -5.58
CA SER A 4 -30.28 11.99 -4.80
C SER A 4 -31.70 11.75 -5.35
N ASP A 5 -31.82 11.46 -6.64
CA ASP A 5 -33.08 11.08 -7.31
C ASP A 5 -33.50 9.62 -7.12
N GLY A 6 -32.67 8.83 -6.39
CA GLY A 6 -32.92 7.42 -6.10
C GLY A 6 -32.36 6.45 -7.14
N THR A 7 -31.83 6.91 -8.27
CA THR A 7 -31.20 6.07 -9.29
C THR A 7 -29.80 5.59 -8.85
N TRP A 8 -29.37 4.42 -9.37
CA TRP A 8 -28.03 3.91 -9.18
C TRP A 8 -27.15 4.25 -10.36
N ASP A 9 -25.96 4.78 -10.07
CA ASP A 9 -25.01 5.14 -11.11
C ASP A 9 -23.55 5.06 -10.61
N VAL A 10 -22.58 5.16 -11.53
CA VAL A 10 -21.16 5.37 -11.23
C VAL A 10 -21.02 6.81 -10.72
N MET A 11 -20.75 6.98 -9.44
CA MET A 11 -20.62 8.29 -8.79
C MET A 11 -19.24 8.90 -8.99
N ASP A 12 -18.23 8.07 -9.09
CA ASP A 12 -16.85 8.41 -9.45
C ASP A 12 -16.38 7.45 -10.55
N ALA A 13 -15.97 8.00 -11.68
CA ALA A 13 -15.45 7.23 -12.81
C ALA A 13 -13.95 6.89 -12.66
N ASN A 14 -13.32 7.35 -11.59
CA ASN A 14 -11.93 7.03 -11.29
C ASN A 14 -11.81 5.59 -10.79
N ALA A 15 -10.82 4.86 -11.27
CA ALA A 15 -10.49 3.55 -10.72
C ALA A 15 -9.82 3.71 -9.34
N ALA A 16 -9.75 2.63 -8.57
CA ALA A 16 -8.97 2.55 -7.34
C ALA A 16 -7.89 1.48 -7.54
N SER A 17 -6.65 1.91 -7.68
CA SER A 17 -5.55 1.05 -8.11
C SER A 17 -5.27 -0.10 -7.14
N ASP A 18 -5.53 0.05 -5.84
CA ASP A 18 -5.42 -1.04 -4.88
C ASP A 18 -6.42 -2.16 -5.19
N ALA A 19 -7.66 -1.82 -5.52
CA ALA A 19 -8.68 -2.79 -5.89
C ALA A 19 -8.31 -3.50 -7.20
N ASP A 20 -7.83 -2.76 -8.21
CA ASP A 20 -7.47 -3.32 -9.50
C ASP A 20 -6.26 -4.26 -9.41
N VAL A 21 -5.25 -3.92 -8.61
CA VAL A 21 -4.09 -4.78 -8.32
C VAL A 21 -4.53 -6.09 -7.66
N TRP A 22 -5.41 -6.03 -6.65
CA TRP A 22 -5.94 -7.22 -6.00
C TRP A 22 -6.84 -8.05 -6.92
N MET A 23 -7.64 -7.42 -7.79
CA MET A 23 -8.45 -8.12 -8.77
C MET A 23 -7.59 -8.83 -9.82
N ALA A 24 -6.52 -8.19 -10.32
CA ALA A 24 -5.58 -8.82 -11.24
C ALA A 24 -4.95 -10.07 -10.63
N TYR A 25 -4.49 -9.97 -9.37
CA TYR A 25 -3.97 -11.10 -8.61
C TYR A 25 -5.01 -12.21 -8.43
N ALA A 26 -6.20 -11.88 -7.93
CA ALA A 26 -7.26 -12.86 -7.66
C ALA A 26 -7.69 -13.61 -8.92
N LEU A 27 -7.83 -12.92 -10.04
CA LEU A 27 -8.11 -13.53 -11.34
C LEU A 27 -6.98 -14.46 -11.79
N GLY A 28 -5.73 -14.04 -11.63
CA GLY A 28 -4.58 -14.86 -12.00
C GLY A 28 -4.48 -16.14 -11.16
N GLU A 29 -4.68 -16.04 -9.83
CA GLU A 29 -4.70 -17.20 -8.94
C GLU A 29 -5.91 -18.13 -9.19
N ALA A 30 -7.09 -17.57 -9.44
CA ALA A 30 -8.25 -18.34 -9.84
C ALA A 30 -7.98 -19.11 -11.14
N GLY A 31 -7.38 -18.44 -12.13
CA GLY A 31 -6.97 -19.07 -13.37
C GLY A 31 -5.92 -20.18 -13.21
N ARG A 32 -5.00 -20.02 -12.26
CA ARG A 32 -4.00 -21.03 -11.90
C ARG A 32 -4.62 -22.22 -11.16
N LEU A 33 -5.40 -21.95 -10.11
CA LEU A 33 -5.98 -22.98 -9.23
C LEU A 33 -7.03 -23.83 -9.94
N TRP A 34 -7.88 -23.21 -10.76
CA TRP A 34 -8.97 -23.89 -11.47
C TRP A 34 -8.58 -24.30 -12.89
N ASN A 35 -7.32 -24.03 -13.29
CA ASN A 35 -6.84 -24.24 -14.66
C ASN A 35 -7.72 -23.57 -15.74
N GLU A 36 -8.23 -22.37 -15.41
CA GLU A 36 -9.20 -21.65 -16.26
C GLU A 36 -8.48 -20.54 -17.05
N ARG A 37 -8.36 -20.74 -18.37
CA ARG A 37 -7.67 -19.83 -19.28
C ARG A 37 -8.29 -18.44 -19.31
N ARG A 38 -9.61 -18.34 -19.19
CA ARG A 38 -10.33 -17.07 -19.22
C ARG A 38 -9.89 -16.15 -18.09
N TYR A 39 -9.76 -16.66 -16.88
CA TYR A 39 -9.32 -15.87 -15.74
C TYR A 39 -7.87 -15.43 -15.86
N ARG A 40 -6.99 -16.29 -16.39
CA ARG A 40 -5.60 -15.89 -16.69
C ARG A 40 -5.55 -14.74 -17.69
N ALA A 41 -6.33 -14.81 -18.76
CA ALA A 41 -6.40 -13.75 -19.77
C ALA A 41 -6.93 -12.43 -19.17
N LEU A 42 -7.99 -12.48 -18.35
CA LEU A 42 -8.52 -11.30 -17.66
C LEU A 42 -7.50 -10.67 -16.71
N SER A 43 -6.76 -11.49 -15.94
CA SER A 43 -5.66 -11.01 -15.11
C SER A 43 -4.62 -10.25 -15.91
N THR A 44 -4.16 -10.82 -17.02
CA THR A 44 -3.14 -10.18 -17.88
C THR A 44 -3.65 -8.88 -18.52
N LEU A 45 -4.90 -8.84 -18.96
CA LEU A 45 -5.49 -7.63 -19.54
C LEU A 45 -5.62 -6.52 -18.50
N LEU A 46 -6.07 -6.87 -17.29
CA LEU A 46 -6.19 -5.90 -16.19
C LEU A 46 -4.82 -5.41 -15.74
N ALA A 47 -3.84 -6.31 -15.58
CA ALA A 47 -2.47 -5.95 -15.23
C ALA A 47 -1.84 -4.98 -16.26
N ALA A 48 -2.04 -5.23 -17.56
CA ALA A 48 -1.58 -4.32 -18.61
C ALA A 48 -2.30 -2.95 -18.58
N ARG A 49 -3.57 -2.94 -18.19
CA ARG A 49 -4.34 -1.69 -18.04
C ARG A 49 -3.86 -0.86 -16.86
N ILE A 50 -3.60 -1.48 -15.70
CA ILE A 50 -3.04 -0.81 -14.52
C ILE A 50 -1.73 -0.09 -14.89
N LEU A 51 -0.79 -0.80 -15.55
CA LEU A 51 0.48 -0.20 -15.98
C LEU A 51 0.28 1.02 -16.89
N ARG A 52 -0.70 0.98 -17.77
CA ARG A 52 -0.94 2.06 -18.73
C ARG A 52 -1.67 3.27 -18.15
N GLU A 53 -2.60 3.05 -17.21
CA GLU A 53 -3.56 4.06 -16.75
C GLU A 53 -3.31 4.53 -15.31
N GLU A 54 -2.67 3.71 -14.47
CA GLU A 54 -2.57 3.94 -13.02
C GLU A 54 -1.12 4.05 -12.53
N THR A 55 -0.17 4.23 -13.44
CA THR A 55 1.23 4.44 -13.08
C THR A 55 1.79 5.73 -13.66
N ALA A 56 2.85 6.23 -13.04
CA ALA A 56 3.66 7.33 -13.54
C ALA A 56 5.13 7.06 -13.24
N ASP A 57 6.02 7.63 -14.06
CA ASP A 57 7.45 7.65 -13.78
C ASP A 57 7.75 8.85 -12.87
N LEU A 58 8.10 8.58 -11.62
CA LEU A 58 8.40 9.59 -10.62
C LEU A 58 9.92 9.77 -10.53
N PRO A 59 10.45 10.99 -10.73
CA PRO A 59 11.89 11.25 -10.65
C PRO A 59 12.47 10.75 -9.32
N GLY A 60 13.48 9.89 -9.40
CA GLY A 60 14.14 9.29 -8.22
C GLY A 60 13.49 8.03 -7.66
N LEU A 61 12.22 7.75 -7.97
CA LEU A 61 11.52 6.51 -7.60
C LEU A 61 11.34 5.56 -8.78
N GLY A 62 11.27 6.09 -10.02
CA GLY A 62 10.93 5.32 -11.21
C GLY A 62 9.42 5.06 -11.32
N VAL A 63 9.05 4.03 -12.08
CA VAL A 63 7.65 3.66 -12.31
C VAL A 63 6.98 3.35 -10.98
N SER A 64 5.94 4.11 -10.66
CA SER A 64 5.24 4.08 -9.37
C SER A 64 3.71 4.02 -9.57
N LEU A 65 3.03 3.28 -8.70
CA LEU A 65 1.58 3.18 -8.70
C LEU A 65 0.97 4.48 -8.16
N LEU A 66 0.06 5.06 -8.93
CA LEU A 66 -0.79 6.16 -8.47
C LEU A 66 -2.07 5.57 -7.86
N PRO A 67 -2.69 6.25 -6.89
CA PRO A 67 -3.94 5.77 -6.27
C PRO A 67 -5.11 5.63 -7.25
N ALA A 68 -5.10 6.39 -8.33
CA ALA A 68 -6.06 6.33 -9.43
C ALA A 68 -5.51 7.04 -10.67
N PRO A 69 -6.14 6.87 -11.86
CA PRO A 69 -5.71 7.51 -13.10
C PRO A 69 -5.70 9.04 -13.06
N LYS A 70 -6.55 9.65 -12.25
CA LYS A 70 -6.73 11.12 -12.22
C LYS A 70 -6.66 11.68 -10.81
N GLY A 71 -6.13 12.92 -10.69
CA GLY A 71 -6.18 13.70 -9.43
C GLY A 71 -4.99 13.50 -8.49
N PHE A 72 -4.04 12.61 -8.79
CA PHE A 72 -2.93 12.29 -7.90
C PHE A 72 -1.56 12.80 -8.38
N ALA A 73 -1.44 13.16 -9.66
CA ALA A 73 -0.38 14.03 -10.15
C ALA A 73 -0.85 15.48 -9.96
N GLN A 74 -0.23 16.21 -9.03
CA GLN A 74 -0.65 17.57 -8.62
C GLN A 74 -0.04 18.67 -9.48
N GLY A 75 0.79 18.32 -10.49
CA GLY A 75 1.59 19.29 -11.22
C GLY A 75 2.87 19.67 -10.45
N ASP A 76 3.71 20.51 -11.05
CA ASP A 76 4.97 21.04 -10.48
C ASP A 76 5.93 19.98 -9.89
N GLY A 77 5.85 18.72 -10.37
CA GLY A 77 6.68 17.63 -9.90
C GLY A 77 6.25 17.07 -8.54
N ARG A 78 4.96 17.11 -8.23
CA ARG A 78 4.37 16.55 -7.02
C ARG A 78 3.32 15.50 -7.28
N TRP A 79 3.29 14.47 -6.44
CA TRP A 79 2.31 13.39 -6.48
C TRP A 79 1.80 13.10 -5.07
N ARG A 80 0.50 12.84 -4.97
CA ARG A 80 -0.12 12.33 -3.75
C ARG A 80 -0.22 10.81 -3.83
N LEU A 81 0.37 10.11 -2.88
CA LEU A 81 0.48 8.66 -2.87
C LEU A 81 -0.17 8.05 -1.62
N ASN A 82 -0.60 6.80 -1.73
CA ASN A 82 -1.12 6.03 -0.61
C ASN A 82 -0.29 4.75 -0.41
N PRO A 83 0.55 4.67 0.64
CA PRO A 83 1.38 3.49 0.88
C PRO A 83 0.58 2.20 1.07
N SER A 84 -0.67 2.28 1.55
CA SER A 84 -1.52 1.11 1.76
C SER A 84 -2.04 0.48 0.46
N TYR A 85 -1.94 1.19 -0.68
CA TYR A 85 -2.30 0.69 -2.00
C TYR A 85 -1.22 -0.19 -2.64
N MET A 86 -0.13 -0.44 -1.91
CA MET A 86 1.07 -1.10 -2.42
C MET A 86 1.33 -2.44 -1.71
N PRO A 87 0.48 -3.48 -1.92
CA PRO A 87 0.71 -4.80 -1.35
C PRO A 87 1.90 -5.46 -2.07
N LEU A 88 3.09 -5.38 -1.49
CA LEU A 88 4.35 -5.85 -2.11
C LEU A 88 4.29 -7.31 -2.54
N GLN A 89 3.67 -8.19 -1.73
CA GLN A 89 3.51 -9.60 -2.07
C GLN A 89 2.72 -9.82 -3.36
N VAL A 90 1.73 -8.95 -3.63
CA VAL A 90 0.93 -9.01 -4.85
C VAL A 90 1.70 -8.43 -6.03
N MET A 91 2.40 -7.32 -5.84
CA MET A 91 3.25 -6.73 -6.88
C MET A 91 4.38 -7.68 -7.29
N GLU A 92 5.01 -8.36 -6.34
CA GLU A 92 6.01 -9.39 -6.64
C GLU A 92 5.42 -10.61 -7.36
N TRP A 93 4.18 -11.00 -7.03
CA TRP A 93 3.48 -12.04 -7.76
C TRP A 93 3.24 -11.61 -9.23
N LEU A 94 2.76 -10.39 -9.46
CA LEU A 94 2.59 -9.83 -10.79
C LEU A 94 3.93 -9.75 -11.55
N ALA A 95 5.00 -9.33 -10.89
CA ALA A 95 6.34 -9.30 -11.48
C ALA A 95 6.87 -10.68 -11.92
N ARG A 96 6.39 -11.78 -11.31
CA ARG A 96 6.75 -13.14 -11.71
C ARG A 96 5.85 -13.73 -12.78
N THR A 97 4.60 -13.28 -12.86
CA THR A 97 3.56 -13.94 -13.67
C THR A 97 3.17 -13.14 -14.91
N GLN A 98 3.42 -11.82 -14.92
CA GLN A 98 3.12 -10.95 -16.05
C GLN A 98 4.38 -10.67 -16.86
N PRO A 99 4.26 -10.50 -18.20
CA PRO A 99 5.42 -10.35 -19.08
C PRO A 99 6.08 -8.96 -19.00
N GLN A 100 5.39 -7.95 -18.45
CA GLN A 100 5.86 -6.58 -18.44
C GLN A 100 6.90 -6.38 -17.32
N PRO A 101 8.13 -5.90 -17.63
CA PRO A 101 9.19 -5.69 -16.65
C PRO A 101 8.87 -4.58 -15.65
N GLU A 102 7.94 -3.68 -15.97
CA GLU A 102 7.50 -2.56 -15.12
C GLU A 102 6.95 -3.04 -13.78
N TRP A 103 6.39 -4.25 -13.69
CA TRP A 103 5.92 -4.82 -12.43
C TRP A 103 7.05 -4.99 -11.40
N ARG A 104 8.28 -5.27 -11.88
CA ARG A 104 9.45 -5.32 -10.97
C ARG A 104 9.82 -3.92 -10.49
N ALA A 105 9.81 -2.94 -11.37
CA ALA A 105 10.05 -1.54 -11.01
C ALA A 105 8.99 -1.02 -10.03
N LEU A 106 7.72 -1.38 -10.22
CA LEU A 106 6.63 -1.06 -9.30
C LEU A 106 6.83 -1.66 -7.90
N ALA A 107 7.30 -2.90 -7.80
CA ALA A 107 7.60 -3.50 -6.49
C ALA A 107 8.76 -2.77 -5.81
N ASP A 108 9.78 -2.36 -6.56
CA ASP A 108 10.92 -1.61 -6.03
C ASP A 108 10.53 -0.20 -5.57
N SER A 109 9.73 0.52 -6.34
CA SER A 109 9.22 1.84 -5.96
C SER A 109 8.24 1.76 -4.79
N ALA A 110 7.37 0.76 -4.75
CA ALA A 110 6.43 0.54 -3.64
C ALA A 110 7.16 0.36 -2.30
N ARG A 111 8.24 -0.44 -2.27
CA ARG A 111 9.10 -0.56 -1.09
C ARG A 111 9.68 0.79 -0.68
N GLN A 112 10.22 1.56 -1.63
CA GLN A 112 10.79 2.87 -1.35
C GLN A 112 9.74 3.85 -0.82
N ILE A 113 8.51 3.83 -1.37
CA ILE A 113 7.41 4.67 -0.93
C ILE A 113 6.99 4.32 0.50
N ILE A 114 6.79 3.04 0.82
CA ILE A 114 6.41 2.61 2.16
C ILE A 114 7.46 3.04 3.19
N VAL A 115 8.73 2.78 2.93
CA VAL A 115 9.82 3.11 3.86
C VAL A 115 10.03 4.62 3.96
N GLY A 116 10.10 5.32 2.82
CA GLY A 116 10.36 6.75 2.77
C GLY A 116 9.23 7.60 3.35
N ALA A 117 7.98 7.15 3.21
CA ALA A 117 6.82 7.83 3.80
C ALA A 117 6.67 7.58 5.31
N SER A 118 7.47 6.69 5.90
CA SER A 118 7.37 6.27 7.31
C SER A 118 8.62 6.69 8.13
N PRO A 119 8.94 7.99 8.24
CA PRO A 119 10.24 8.49 8.75
C PRO A 119 10.54 8.07 10.19
N LYS A 120 9.53 7.78 11.00
CA LYS A 120 9.67 7.25 12.38
C LYS A 120 9.12 5.83 12.54
N GLY A 121 8.89 5.14 11.43
CA GLY A 121 8.32 3.79 11.42
C GLY A 121 6.80 3.74 11.60
N PHE A 122 6.14 4.88 11.41
CA PHE A 122 4.69 4.98 11.37
C PHE A 122 4.24 5.33 9.96
N ALA A 123 3.53 4.41 9.32
CA ALA A 123 3.03 4.61 7.97
C ALA A 123 1.90 5.65 7.97
N PRO A 124 1.88 6.60 7.02
CA PRO A 124 0.77 7.53 6.86
C PRO A 124 -0.39 6.91 6.07
N ASP A 125 -1.58 7.49 6.20
CA ASP A 125 -2.69 7.22 5.30
C ASP A 125 -2.40 7.76 3.89
N TRP A 126 -1.82 8.96 3.83
CA TRP A 126 -1.41 9.63 2.60
C TRP A 126 -0.07 10.32 2.76
N THR A 127 0.69 10.38 1.68
CA THR A 127 1.96 11.10 1.61
C THR A 127 2.06 11.90 0.31
N LEU A 128 2.78 13.00 0.34
CA LEU A 128 3.21 13.70 -0.86
C LEU A 128 4.62 13.24 -1.24
N TYR A 129 4.86 13.13 -2.52
CA TYR A 129 6.19 12.97 -3.08
C TYR A 129 6.50 14.16 -3.97
N ASP A 130 7.60 14.86 -3.70
CA ASP A 130 8.10 15.98 -4.47
C ASP A 130 9.42 15.57 -5.14
N ALA A 131 9.54 15.79 -6.44
CA ALA A 131 10.71 15.37 -7.22
C ALA A 131 12.04 15.98 -6.73
N LYS A 132 12.00 17.09 -5.98
CA LYS A 132 13.18 17.79 -5.48
C LYS A 132 13.43 17.55 -3.98
N GLN A 133 12.35 17.37 -3.20
CA GLN A 133 12.41 17.29 -1.74
C GLN A 133 12.20 15.87 -1.22
N GLY A 134 11.72 14.92 -2.05
CA GLY A 134 11.38 13.56 -1.64
C GLY A 134 10.02 13.47 -0.94
N PHE A 135 9.91 12.60 0.06
CA PHE A 135 8.65 12.38 0.78
C PHE A 135 8.35 13.51 1.76
N LEU A 136 7.12 13.99 1.70
CA LEU A 136 6.60 15.07 2.53
C LEU A 136 5.31 14.62 3.22
N GLN A 137 5.03 15.21 4.37
CA GLN A 137 3.75 15.02 5.05
C GLN A 137 2.62 15.60 4.19
N ASP A 138 1.55 14.83 3.96
CA ASP A 138 0.33 15.34 3.31
C ASP A 138 -0.47 16.17 4.32
N THR A 139 -0.44 17.49 4.16
CA THR A 139 -1.16 18.42 5.02
C THR A 139 -2.50 18.88 4.43
N GLU A 140 -2.84 18.46 3.21
CA GLU A 140 -4.00 18.93 2.46
C GLU A 140 -5.26 18.09 2.71
N GLY A 141 -5.10 16.81 3.01
CA GLY A 141 -6.21 15.90 3.28
C GLY A 141 -6.78 16.03 4.70
N ALA A 142 -7.91 15.38 4.93
CA ALA A 142 -8.52 15.30 6.27
C ALA A 142 -7.61 14.58 7.27
N GLU A 143 -6.80 13.63 6.82
CA GLU A 143 -5.89 12.82 7.59
C GLU A 143 -4.59 13.56 7.98
N LYS A 144 -4.27 14.69 7.34
CA LYS A 144 -3.19 15.63 7.69
C LYS A 144 -1.85 14.99 8.09
N GLY A 145 -1.39 14.00 7.31
CA GLY A 145 -0.14 13.30 7.56
C GLY A 145 -0.16 12.39 8.77
N GLN A 146 -1.32 11.91 9.14
CA GLN A 146 -1.50 10.87 10.15
C GLN A 146 -1.56 9.48 9.50
N GLY A 147 -1.22 8.48 10.26
CA GLY A 147 -1.50 7.09 9.98
C GLY A 147 -2.71 6.61 10.78
N GLY A 148 -3.65 5.97 10.12
CA GLY A 148 -4.89 5.48 10.72
C GLY A 148 -5.52 4.40 9.86
N TYR A 149 -6.72 4.65 9.35
CA TYR A 149 -7.54 3.66 8.67
C TYR A 149 -6.92 3.08 7.38
N ASN A 150 -6.22 3.87 6.60
CA ASN A 150 -5.49 3.35 5.44
C ASN A 150 -4.18 2.70 5.86
N ALA A 151 -3.41 3.35 6.71
CA ALA A 151 -2.08 2.92 7.12
C ALA A 151 -2.06 1.53 7.78
N ILE A 152 -3.13 1.11 8.43
CA ILE A 152 -3.23 -0.20 9.06
C ILE A 152 -2.95 -1.34 8.07
N ARG A 153 -3.30 -1.16 6.80
CA ARG A 153 -3.05 -2.14 5.74
C ARG A 153 -1.56 -2.29 5.40
N VAL A 154 -0.75 -1.24 5.59
CA VAL A 154 0.71 -1.33 5.37
C VAL A 154 1.32 -2.37 6.30
N TYR A 155 0.94 -2.35 7.58
CA TYR A 155 1.41 -3.34 8.55
C TYR A 155 0.87 -4.73 8.25
N LEU A 156 -0.41 -4.83 7.89
CA LEU A 156 -1.03 -6.09 7.47
C LEU A 156 -0.25 -6.73 6.30
N TRP A 157 0.01 -5.95 5.24
CA TRP A 157 0.74 -6.44 4.07
C TRP A 157 2.17 -6.85 4.42
N ALA A 158 2.89 -6.06 5.21
CA ALA A 158 4.25 -6.39 5.65
C ALA A 158 4.28 -7.71 6.46
N GLY A 159 3.31 -7.90 7.36
CA GLY A 159 3.18 -9.11 8.16
C GLY A 159 2.80 -10.36 7.35
N MET A 160 2.05 -10.18 6.27
CA MET A 160 1.61 -11.29 5.40
C MET A 160 2.64 -11.69 4.32
N MET A 161 3.78 -11.00 4.21
CA MET A 161 4.82 -11.39 3.27
C MET A 161 5.42 -12.75 3.64
N HIS A 162 5.73 -13.55 2.61
CA HIS A 162 6.41 -14.84 2.81
C HIS A 162 7.74 -14.64 3.56
N PRO A 163 8.13 -15.51 4.51
CA PRO A 163 9.37 -15.36 5.30
C PRO A 163 10.63 -15.11 4.46
N ASN A 164 10.71 -15.72 3.29
CA ASN A 164 11.84 -15.58 2.36
C ASN A 164 11.63 -14.50 1.29
N ALA A 165 10.61 -13.62 1.42
CA ALA A 165 10.42 -12.52 0.48
C ALA A 165 11.55 -11.50 0.62
N ARG A 166 12.08 -11.04 -0.53
CA ARG A 166 13.27 -10.18 -0.62
C ARG A 166 13.20 -8.94 0.29
N ASP A 167 12.06 -8.28 0.30
CA ASP A 167 11.92 -6.98 0.96
C ASP A 167 11.22 -7.08 2.34
N ARG A 168 10.87 -8.30 2.79
CA ARG A 168 10.15 -8.51 4.07
C ARG A 168 10.91 -7.91 5.26
N GLN A 169 12.19 -8.24 5.41
CA GLN A 169 12.97 -7.78 6.56
C GLN A 169 13.12 -6.26 6.57
N VAL A 170 13.34 -5.65 5.41
CA VAL A 170 13.46 -4.19 5.27
C VAL A 170 12.17 -3.50 5.75
N LEU A 171 11.00 -4.03 5.40
CA LEU A 171 9.72 -3.47 5.86
C LEU A 171 9.49 -3.70 7.36
N LEU A 172 9.77 -4.90 7.86
CA LEU A 172 9.60 -5.20 9.28
C LEU A 172 10.49 -4.30 10.16
N ASP A 173 11.73 -4.06 9.75
CA ASP A 173 12.67 -3.19 10.46
C ASP A 173 12.23 -1.73 10.41
N ALA A 174 11.86 -1.25 9.21
CA ALA A 174 11.41 0.13 9.03
C ALA A 174 10.15 0.44 9.85
N LEU A 175 9.23 -0.52 9.96
CA LEU A 175 7.94 -0.36 10.65
C LEU A 175 7.96 -0.86 12.10
N ALA A 176 9.08 -1.39 12.62
CA ALA A 176 9.22 -1.92 13.96
C ALA A 176 8.75 -0.97 15.10
N PRO A 177 8.86 0.38 14.98
CA PRO A 177 8.31 1.30 15.98
C PRO A 177 6.82 1.08 16.27
N MET A 178 6.00 0.77 15.28
CA MET A 178 4.58 0.46 15.50
C MET A 178 4.40 -0.83 16.31
N ALA A 179 5.20 -1.87 16.06
CA ALA A 179 5.14 -3.10 16.85
C ALA A 179 5.53 -2.86 18.32
N ARG A 180 6.54 -2.00 18.54
CA ARG A 180 6.89 -1.58 19.92
C ARG A 180 5.75 -0.80 20.57
N PHE A 181 5.17 0.17 19.86
CA PHE A 181 4.03 0.93 20.38
C PHE A 181 2.88 0.01 20.84
N VAL A 182 2.50 -0.97 20.00
CA VAL A 182 1.41 -1.90 20.35
C VAL A 182 1.77 -2.77 21.56
N ARG A 183 3.01 -3.25 21.67
CA ARG A 183 3.46 -4.01 22.85
C ARG A 183 3.40 -3.19 24.14
N ASP A 184 3.84 -1.93 24.07
CA ASP A 184 3.94 -1.06 25.25
C ASP A 184 2.57 -0.57 25.73
N ASN A 185 1.60 -0.39 24.81
CA ASN A 185 0.26 0.14 25.12
C ASN A 185 -0.84 -0.94 25.18
N GLY A 186 -0.62 -2.13 24.62
CA GLY A 186 -1.60 -3.22 24.55
C GLY A 186 -2.63 -3.08 23.42
N TYR A 187 -2.55 -2.03 22.61
CA TYR A 187 -3.46 -1.76 21.49
C TYR A 187 -2.78 -0.90 20.41
N PRO A 188 -3.21 -0.98 19.15
CA PRO A 188 -2.80 -0.02 18.12
C PRO A 188 -3.51 1.32 18.31
N PRO A 189 -2.88 2.46 17.95
CA PRO A 189 -3.52 3.76 18.02
C PRO A 189 -4.63 3.87 16.97
N GLU A 190 -5.69 4.63 17.26
CA GLU A 190 -6.70 4.98 16.25
C GLU A 190 -6.07 5.86 15.16
N THR A 191 -5.31 6.87 15.56
CA THR A 191 -4.44 7.65 14.66
C THR A 191 -3.09 7.94 15.30
N ILE A 192 -2.07 8.13 14.48
CA ILE A 192 -0.73 8.52 14.91
C ILE A 192 -0.13 9.53 13.94
N ASP A 193 0.41 10.62 14.45
CA ASP A 193 1.17 11.58 13.65
C ASP A 193 2.55 11.00 13.32
N ILE A 194 2.87 10.93 12.03
CA ILE A 194 4.08 10.23 11.54
C ILE A 194 5.39 10.95 11.88
N LEU A 195 5.34 12.26 12.14
CA LEU A 195 6.53 13.06 12.46
C LEU A 195 6.77 13.18 13.95
N SER A 196 5.73 13.45 14.74
CA SER A 196 5.85 13.59 16.18
C SER A 196 5.76 12.26 16.93
N ALA A 197 5.16 11.23 16.32
CA ALA A 197 4.77 9.96 16.93
C ALA A 197 3.69 10.14 18.04
N LYS A 198 2.99 11.26 18.05
CA LYS A 198 1.87 11.49 18.97
C LYS A 198 0.66 10.70 18.50
N SER A 199 0.18 9.81 19.35
CA SER A 199 -1.00 8.98 19.11
C SER A 199 -2.28 9.61 19.68
N ASN A 200 -3.41 9.22 19.11
CA ASN A 200 -4.73 9.57 19.63
C ASN A 200 -5.63 8.33 19.59
N GLY A 201 -6.34 8.10 20.69
CA GLY A 201 -7.30 7.02 20.82
C GLY A 201 -6.72 5.60 20.76
N ALA A 202 -7.52 4.66 21.24
CA ALA A 202 -7.31 3.23 21.01
C ALA A 202 -8.15 2.80 19.78
N ALA A 203 -7.52 2.13 18.84
CA ALA A 203 -8.19 1.69 17.64
C ALA A 203 -9.20 0.56 17.92
N SER A 204 -10.09 0.33 16.96
CA SER A 204 -11.09 -0.74 17.00
C SER A 204 -10.46 -2.14 16.95
N SER A 205 -11.26 -3.15 17.28
CA SER A 205 -10.87 -4.58 17.17
C SER A 205 -10.41 -4.96 15.76
N GLY A 206 -10.96 -4.33 14.70
CA GLY A 206 -10.52 -4.54 13.32
C GLY A 206 -9.07 -4.12 13.08
N PHE A 207 -8.62 -3.02 13.69
CA PHE A 207 -7.22 -2.61 13.65
C PHE A 207 -6.33 -3.63 14.37
N SER A 208 -6.74 -4.07 15.57
CA SER A 208 -6.01 -5.08 16.31
C SER A 208 -5.87 -6.37 15.51
N ALA A 209 -6.94 -6.84 14.87
CA ALA A 209 -6.90 -8.02 14.01
C ALA A 209 -5.95 -7.84 12.80
N ALA A 210 -5.98 -6.68 12.15
CA ALA A 210 -5.08 -6.39 11.03
C ALA A 210 -3.60 -6.34 11.42
N MET A 211 -3.29 -6.00 12.70
CA MET A 211 -1.93 -5.97 13.20
C MET A 211 -1.35 -7.36 13.54
N LEU A 212 -2.18 -8.38 13.74
CA LEU A 212 -1.70 -9.70 14.21
C LEU A 212 -0.60 -10.31 13.34
N PRO A 213 -0.72 -10.38 12.00
CA PRO A 213 0.34 -10.93 11.16
C PRO A 213 1.66 -10.16 11.29
N PHE A 214 1.60 -8.83 11.42
CA PHE A 214 2.78 -7.99 11.57
C PHE A 214 3.46 -8.20 12.93
N LEU A 215 2.69 -8.23 14.03
CA LEU A 215 3.22 -8.49 15.36
C LEU A 215 3.87 -9.87 15.45
N HIS A 216 3.25 -10.89 14.86
CA HIS A 216 3.82 -12.23 14.77
C HIS A 216 5.14 -12.21 13.99
N ALA A 217 5.15 -11.61 12.80
CA ALA A 217 6.35 -11.51 11.95
C ALA A 217 7.52 -10.79 12.65
N THR A 218 7.25 -9.70 13.40
CA THR A 218 8.29 -8.96 14.14
C THR A 218 8.81 -9.73 15.37
N THR A 219 8.03 -10.64 15.95
CA THR A 219 8.46 -11.49 17.06
C THR A 219 9.35 -12.63 16.56
N GLU A 220 9.03 -13.22 15.42
CA GLU A 220 9.87 -14.25 14.79
C GLU A 220 11.26 -13.72 14.48
N THR A 221 11.37 -12.51 13.92
CA THR A 221 12.67 -11.91 13.58
C THR A 221 13.51 -11.53 14.80
N ALA A 222 12.87 -11.17 15.91
CA ALA A 222 13.56 -10.87 17.17
C ALA A 222 14.18 -12.11 17.85
N ASN A 223 13.73 -13.31 17.46
CA ASN A 223 14.20 -14.59 18.02
C ASN A 223 15.18 -15.34 17.09
N LEU A 224 15.56 -14.75 15.95
CA LEU A 224 16.62 -15.30 15.10
C LEU A 224 17.99 -14.94 15.70
N PRO A 225 18.92 -15.92 15.83
CA PRO A 225 20.26 -15.70 16.40
C PRO A 225 21.13 -14.80 15.54
#